data_758a242ef88422d4f13da04c8c30766d
#
_entry.id   758a242ef88422d4f13da04c8c30766d
#
_cell.length_a   1.000
_cell.length_b   1.000
_cell.length_c   1.000
_cell.angle_alpha   90.00
_cell.angle_beta   90.00
_cell.angle_gamma   90.00
#
_symmetry.space_group_name_H-M   'P 1'
#
loop_
_entity.id
_entity.type
_entity.pdbx_description
1 polymer ?
#
loop_
_entity_poly.entity_id
_entity_poly.type
_entity_poly.pdbx_seq_one_letter_code
_entity_poly.pdbx_strand_id
1 'polypeptide(L)'
;MTVNYLPVMSVRPSEIVALAEVPDVAKDRMLPLFLVRPWLGKGSLRRATDRVQHALAGRRWIADLDLNYEGEDEESAMQMSRLQNPDNGYSNWKSFIADMPNCIPAAILSNNFAQVKEQVKSLSLLGRGLAVRFDRRSLVYIRSFVEILSAVNLPDLYVILDYGQKDSRLLRDVDAAVSDCRLVMDALPDANLAISATTFPGSFDAESEHIYERLFHANVAQGIPSNTLIYSDHGSTRVSDDKGGGTPRPRIDLPRDNVWHFFRSDLIRKDDMSKDEYITLRDEEYKRMADLAVTSRNWDPSLNIWGTQFIKITQLGSQFGINSPAKATACRINIHLTRQALYGSTLTSRDFEEDWVD
;
A
#
# COMPACT_ATOMS: atom_id res chain seq x y z
N MET A 1 -16.49 2.63 -13.13
CA MET A 1 -16.29 2.53 -11.67
C MET A 1 -15.31 3.64 -11.28
N THR A 2 -15.68 4.52 -10.38
CA THR A 2 -14.80 5.63 -9.99
C THR A 2 -13.82 5.13 -8.92
N VAL A 3 -12.53 5.18 -9.20
CA VAL A 3 -11.48 4.85 -8.24
C VAL A 3 -11.34 6.01 -7.25
N ASN A 4 -11.62 5.76 -5.97
CA ASN A 4 -11.51 6.78 -4.93
C ASN A 4 -10.18 6.71 -4.17
N TYR A 5 -9.55 5.54 -4.18
CA TYR A 5 -8.34 5.25 -3.41
C TYR A 5 -7.40 4.33 -4.17
N LEU A 6 -6.12 4.70 -4.26
CA LEU A 6 -5.07 3.95 -4.91
C LEU A 6 -3.95 3.66 -3.89
N PRO A 7 -4.08 2.64 -3.02
CA PRO A 7 -3.00 2.31 -2.09
C PRO A 7 -1.78 1.75 -2.81
N VAL A 8 -0.59 2.23 -2.46
CA VAL A 8 0.70 1.64 -2.86
C VAL A 8 1.08 0.61 -1.80
N MET A 9 1.14 -0.64 -2.20
CA MET A 9 1.35 -1.79 -1.32
C MET A 9 2.55 -2.62 -1.75
N SER A 10 3.17 -3.32 -0.82
CA SER A 10 4.20 -4.31 -1.12
C SER A 10 3.64 -5.72 -1.05
N VAL A 11 4.25 -6.66 -1.77
CA VAL A 11 3.85 -8.07 -1.67
C VAL A 11 4.45 -8.68 -0.39
N ARG A 12 3.82 -8.37 0.75
CA ARG A 12 4.18 -8.88 2.09
C ARG A 12 3.00 -9.64 2.71
N PRO A 13 3.24 -10.69 3.53
CA PRO A 13 2.17 -11.48 4.11
C PRO A 13 1.09 -10.65 4.84
N SER A 14 1.49 -9.70 5.68
CA SER A 14 0.54 -8.87 6.43
C SER A 14 -0.33 -7.98 5.53
N GLU A 15 0.24 -7.46 4.43
CA GLU A 15 -0.50 -6.62 3.48
C GLU A 15 -1.48 -7.45 2.65
N ILE A 16 -1.07 -8.64 2.20
CA ILE A 16 -1.93 -9.56 1.46
C ILE A 16 -3.09 -10.06 2.31
N VAL A 17 -2.82 -10.49 3.56
CA VAL A 17 -3.86 -10.92 4.49
C VAL A 17 -4.83 -9.77 4.78
N ALA A 18 -4.30 -8.59 5.08
CA ALA A 18 -5.13 -7.41 5.34
C ALA A 18 -6.06 -7.09 4.18
N LEU A 19 -5.55 -7.12 2.94
CA LEU A 19 -6.34 -6.83 1.73
C LEU A 19 -7.38 -7.92 1.45
N ALA A 20 -7.03 -9.19 1.65
CA ALA A 20 -7.97 -10.30 1.45
C ALA A 20 -9.24 -10.14 2.29
N GLU A 21 -9.07 -9.63 3.51
CA GLU A 21 -10.14 -9.43 4.49
C GLU A 21 -10.77 -8.01 4.48
N VAL A 22 -10.42 -7.16 3.51
CA VAL A 22 -11.13 -5.88 3.32
C VAL A 22 -12.52 -6.18 2.78
N PRO A 23 -13.60 -5.54 3.29
CA PRO A 23 -14.95 -5.72 2.77
C PRO A 23 -15.07 -5.38 1.28
N ASP A 24 -15.89 -6.12 0.56
CA ASP A 24 -16.06 -5.96 -0.90
C ASP A 24 -16.48 -4.54 -1.29
N VAL A 25 -17.36 -3.92 -0.52
CA VAL A 25 -17.77 -2.52 -0.73
C VAL A 25 -16.59 -1.54 -0.70
N ALA A 26 -15.55 -1.83 0.07
CA ALA A 26 -14.34 -1.03 0.12
C ALA A 26 -13.37 -1.43 -1.01
N LYS A 27 -13.21 -2.73 -1.28
CA LYS A 27 -12.39 -3.21 -2.42
C LYS A 27 -12.88 -2.64 -3.75
N ASP A 28 -14.19 -2.50 -3.95
CA ASP A 28 -14.78 -1.97 -5.18
C ASP A 28 -14.50 -0.47 -5.41
N ARG A 29 -13.99 0.23 -4.40
CA ARG A 29 -13.58 1.65 -4.49
C ARG A 29 -12.07 1.85 -4.57
N MET A 30 -11.30 0.75 -4.58
CA MET A 30 -9.84 0.79 -4.64
C MET A 30 -9.30 0.29 -5.97
N LEU A 31 -8.16 0.84 -6.35
CA LEU A 31 -7.28 0.27 -7.37
C LEU A 31 -5.88 0.12 -6.75
N PRO A 32 -5.56 -0.99 -6.05
CA PRO A 32 -4.27 -1.15 -5.41
C PRO A 32 -3.12 -1.24 -6.42
N LEU A 33 -2.03 -0.52 -6.15
CA LEU A 33 -0.75 -0.70 -6.81
C LEU A 33 0.14 -1.57 -5.92
N PHE A 34 0.62 -2.69 -6.48
CA PHE A 34 1.56 -3.56 -5.78
C PHE A 34 2.96 -3.43 -6.32
N LEU A 35 3.92 -3.16 -5.41
CA LEU A 35 5.35 -3.29 -5.66
C LEU A 35 5.70 -4.78 -5.69
N VAL A 36 5.79 -5.32 -6.91
CA VAL A 36 5.98 -6.76 -7.17
C VAL A 36 7.42 -7.14 -6.87
N ARG A 37 7.57 -8.15 -6.04
CA ARG A 37 8.82 -8.78 -5.64
C ARG A 37 8.60 -10.25 -5.30
N PRO A 38 9.63 -11.11 -5.25
CA PRO A 38 9.49 -12.50 -4.87
C PRO A 38 8.82 -12.64 -3.49
N TRP A 39 8.00 -13.68 -3.33
CA TRP A 39 7.42 -14.02 -2.04
C TRP A 39 8.51 -14.45 -1.06
N LEU A 40 8.33 -14.13 0.24
CA LEU A 40 9.25 -14.48 1.32
C LEU A 40 9.68 -15.95 1.32
N GLY A 41 10.94 -16.21 1.62
CA GLY A 41 11.59 -17.51 1.52
C GLY A 41 11.79 -17.88 0.06
N LYS A 42 12.19 -19.09 -0.29
CA LYS A 42 12.41 -19.56 -1.68
C LYS A 42 11.17 -19.43 -2.58
N GLY A 43 10.57 -18.25 -2.58
CA GLY A 43 9.33 -17.93 -3.29
C GLY A 43 9.59 -17.38 -4.67
N SER A 44 8.68 -17.68 -5.60
CA SER A 44 8.71 -17.13 -6.94
C SER A 44 7.88 -15.85 -7.04
N LEU A 45 8.21 -15.01 -8.00
CA LEU A 45 7.40 -13.85 -8.41
C LEU A 45 5.96 -14.27 -8.78
N ARG A 46 5.80 -15.42 -9.45
CA ARG A 46 4.47 -15.95 -9.80
C ARG A 46 3.63 -16.21 -8.56
N ARG A 47 4.19 -16.89 -7.56
CA ARG A 47 3.50 -17.12 -6.27
C ARG A 47 3.10 -15.83 -5.57
N ALA A 48 3.92 -14.78 -5.69
CA ALA A 48 3.64 -13.46 -5.14
C ALA A 48 2.39 -12.84 -5.81
N THR A 49 2.36 -12.81 -7.14
CA THR A 49 1.24 -12.24 -7.91
C THR A 49 -0.04 -13.06 -7.81
N ASP A 50 0.04 -14.40 -7.74
CA ASP A 50 -1.13 -15.25 -7.53
C ASP A 50 -1.84 -14.94 -6.19
N ARG A 51 -1.07 -14.64 -5.14
CA ARG A 51 -1.64 -14.21 -3.85
C ARG A 51 -2.33 -12.85 -3.93
N VAL A 52 -1.77 -11.88 -4.67
CA VAL A 52 -2.42 -10.59 -4.92
C VAL A 52 -3.74 -10.79 -5.64
N GLN A 53 -3.74 -11.58 -6.73
CA GLN A 53 -4.96 -11.86 -7.51
C GLN A 53 -6.04 -12.56 -6.67
N HIS A 54 -5.64 -13.50 -5.83
CA HIS A 54 -6.56 -14.18 -4.91
C HIS A 54 -7.17 -13.21 -3.90
N ALA A 55 -6.35 -12.36 -3.26
CA ALA A 55 -6.83 -11.38 -2.28
C ALA A 55 -7.80 -10.34 -2.87
N LEU A 56 -7.68 -10.05 -4.16
CA LEU A 56 -8.52 -9.11 -4.87
C LEU A 56 -9.78 -9.74 -5.50
N ALA A 57 -9.93 -11.07 -5.46
CA ALA A 57 -11.09 -11.78 -5.97
C ALA A 57 -11.49 -11.33 -7.40
N GLY A 58 -10.51 -11.27 -8.31
CA GLY A 58 -10.71 -10.91 -9.72
C GLY A 58 -10.78 -9.42 -10.03
N ARG A 59 -10.64 -8.53 -9.06
CA ARG A 59 -10.59 -7.08 -9.28
C ARG A 59 -9.30 -6.63 -9.94
N ARG A 60 -9.36 -5.49 -10.62
CA ARG A 60 -8.18 -4.88 -11.25
C ARG A 60 -7.19 -4.39 -10.20
N TRP A 61 -5.91 -4.42 -10.55
CA TRP A 61 -4.81 -3.90 -9.75
C TRP A 61 -3.67 -3.44 -10.65
N ILE A 62 -2.77 -2.62 -10.12
CA ILE A 62 -1.58 -2.17 -10.84
C ILE A 62 -0.38 -2.99 -10.35
N ALA A 63 0.36 -3.60 -11.28
CA ALA A 63 1.66 -4.21 -10.98
C ALA A 63 2.79 -3.24 -11.33
N ASP A 64 3.55 -2.84 -10.34
CA ASP A 64 4.80 -2.10 -10.48
C ASP A 64 5.95 -2.95 -9.94
N LEU A 65 7.12 -2.88 -10.54
CA LEU A 65 8.27 -3.66 -10.09
C LEU A 65 8.94 -2.96 -8.89
N ASP A 66 9.20 -3.71 -7.81
CA ASP A 66 9.91 -3.17 -6.65
C ASP A 66 11.39 -2.98 -6.95
N LEU A 67 11.77 -1.82 -7.46
CA LEU A 67 13.14 -1.49 -7.82
C LEU A 67 14.08 -1.29 -6.61
N ASN A 68 13.54 -1.27 -5.39
CA ASN A 68 14.32 -1.17 -4.17
C ASN A 68 14.61 -2.54 -3.53
N TYR A 69 14.01 -3.61 -4.06
CA TYR A 69 14.23 -4.95 -3.53
C TYR A 69 15.54 -5.54 -4.06
N GLU A 70 16.50 -5.73 -3.17
CA GLU A 70 17.85 -6.25 -3.52
C GLU A 70 17.92 -7.78 -3.59
N GLY A 71 16.85 -8.48 -3.15
CA GLY A 71 16.81 -9.95 -3.03
C GLY A 71 17.19 -10.44 -1.63
N GLU A 72 16.51 -11.48 -1.16
CA GLU A 72 16.83 -12.17 0.12
C GLU A 72 17.82 -13.33 -0.12
N ASP A 73 17.89 -13.81 -1.35
CA ASP A 73 18.79 -14.86 -1.82
C ASP A 73 19.15 -14.62 -3.29
N GLU A 74 20.10 -15.41 -3.80
CA GLU A 74 20.61 -15.29 -5.17
C GLU A 74 19.52 -15.53 -6.23
N GLU A 75 18.61 -16.47 -6.00
CA GLU A 75 17.51 -16.77 -6.91
C GLU A 75 16.54 -15.59 -7.02
N SER A 76 16.16 -15.00 -5.90
CA SER A 76 15.31 -13.82 -5.84
C SER A 76 15.96 -12.61 -6.54
N ALA A 77 17.26 -12.39 -6.30
CA ALA A 77 18.02 -11.33 -6.96
C ALA A 77 18.07 -11.54 -8.47
N MET A 78 18.30 -12.78 -8.94
CA MET A 78 18.31 -13.12 -10.38
C MET A 78 16.93 -12.90 -11.02
N GLN A 79 15.83 -13.30 -10.37
CA GLN A 79 14.47 -13.07 -10.87
C GLN A 79 14.20 -11.57 -11.07
N MET A 80 14.57 -10.73 -10.10
CA MET A 80 14.37 -9.29 -10.17
C MET A 80 15.26 -8.66 -11.26
N SER A 81 16.54 -9.01 -11.31
CA SER A 81 17.48 -8.54 -12.33
C SER A 81 16.99 -8.86 -13.75
N ARG A 82 16.43 -10.05 -13.96
CA ARG A 82 15.86 -10.45 -15.26
C ARG A 82 14.69 -9.54 -15.67
N LEU A 83 13.79 -9.19 -14.74
CA LEU A 83 12.66 -8.31 -15.06
C LEU A 83 13.10 -6.85 -15.26
N GLN A 84 14.18 -6.43 -14.61
CA GLN A 84 14.75 -5.08 -14.74
C GLN A 84 15.60 -4.91 -16.01
N ASN A 85 15.89 -5.98 -16.75
CA ASN A 85 16.68 -5.89 -17.98
C ASN A 85 15.96 -5.02 -19.02
N PRO A 86 16.55 -3.89 -19.47
CA PRO A 86 15.93 -2.95 -20.38
C PRO A 86 15.87 -3.43 -21.84
N ASP A 87 16.54 -4.52 -22.20
CA ASP A 87 16.62 -5.02 -23.56
C ASP A 87 15.24 -5.24 -24.18
N ASN A 88 15.08 -4.80 -25.43
CA ASN A 88 13.85 -4.88 -26.21
C ASN A 88 12.63 -4.28 -25.45
N GLY A 89 12.82 -3.10 -24.83
CA GLY A 89 11.77 -2.40 -24.10
C GLY A 89 11.26 -3.18 -22.90
N TYR A 90 12.16 -3.73 -22.08
CA TYR A 90 11.81 -4.55 -20.90
C TYR A 90 10.93 -5.76 -21.26
N SER A 91 11.29 -6.48 -22.31
CA SER A 91 10.50 -7.61 -22.83
C SER A 91 10.20 -8.69 -21.79
N ASN A 92 11.13 -8.94 -20.85
CA ASN A 92 10.90 -9.89 -19.74
C ASN A 92 9.78 -9.44 -18.80
N TRP A 93 9.70 -8.14 -18.46
CA TRP A 93 8.62 -7.58 -17.67
C TRP A 93 7.29 -7.69 -18.39
N LYS A 94 7.23 -7.30 -19.66
CA LYS A 94 6.03 -7.46 -20.50
C LYS A 94 5.56 -8.91 -20.53
N SER A 95 6.47 -9.87 -20.78
CA SER A 95 6.12 -11.30 -20.83
C SER A 95 5.59 -11.81 -19.49
N PHE A 96 6.19 -11.37 -18.38
CA PHE A 96 5.73 -11.74 -17.04
C PHE A 96 4.31 -11.24 -16.76
N ILE A 97 4.00 -10.00 -17.13
CA ILE A 97 2.68 -9.37 -16.92
C ILE A 97 1.61 -9.93 -17.87
N ALA A 98 1.98 -10.39 -19.07
CA ALA A 98 1.03 -10.77 -20.12
C ALA A 98 0.02 -11.84 -19.66
N ASP A 99 0.44 -12.75 -18.79
CA ASP A 99 -0.38 -13.83 -18.26
C ASP A 99 -1.35 -13.43 -17.13
N MET A 100 -1.42 -12.14 -16.77
CA MET A 100 -2.25 -11.64 -15.67
C MET A 100 -3.35 -10.70 -16.17
N PRO A 101 -4.52 -11.19 -16.60
CA PRO A 101 -5.50 -10.42 -17.36
C PRO A 101 -6.09 -9.22 -16.60
N ASN A 102 -6.20 -9.29 -15.26
CA ASN A 102 -6.75 -8.21 -14.43
C ASN A 102 -5.69 -7.22 -13.93
N CYS A 103 -4.45 -7.38 -14.41
CA CYS A 103 -3.34 -6.55 -14.00
C CYS A 103 -3.11 -5.42 -15.01
N ILE A 104 -3.09 -4.18 -14.54
CA ILE A 104 -2.62 -3.00 -15.27
C ILE A 104 -1.10 -2.98 -15.11
N PRO A 105 -0.31 -3.05 -16.20
CA PRO A 105 1.13 -2.97 -16.10
C PRO A 105 1.60 -1.57 -15.73
N ALA A 106 2.56 -1.43 -14.84
CA ALA A 106 3.33 -0.20 -14.69
C ALA A 106 4.59 -0.22 -15.55
N ALA A 107 4.93 0.93 -16.13
CA ALA A 107 6.19 1.10 -16.85
C ALA A 107 7.34 1.29 -15.88
N ILE A 108 8.43 0.55 -16.08
CA ILE A 108 9.69 0.72 -15.36
C ILE A 108 10.38 1.99 -15.89
N LEU A 109 10.60 2.97 -15.02
CA LEU A 109 11.28 4.21 -15.38
C LEU A 109 12.79 4.10 -15.16
N SER A 110 13.55 4.49 -16.18
CA SER A 110 15.01 4.53 -16.16
C SER A 110 15.57 5.64 -17.03
N ASN A 111 16.87 5.91 -16.92
CA ASN A 111 17.56 6.89 -17.76
C ASN A 111 17.70 6.45 -19.24
N ASN A 112 17.33 5.22 -19.55
CA ASN A 112 17.29 4.74 -20.95
C ASN A 112 15.93 5.07 -21.56
N PHE A 113 15.72 6.33 -21.90
CA PHE A 113 14.44 6.85 -22.43
C PHE A 113 13.98 6.13 -23.71
N ALA A 114 14.92 5.65 -24.54
CA ALA A 114 14.58 4.90 -25.74
C ALA A 114 13.90 3.57 -25.38
N GLN A 115 14.43 2.82 -24.44
CA GLN A 115 13.86 1.57 -23.98
C GLN A 115 12.54 1.78 -23.22
N VAL A 116 12.42 2.87 -22.43
CA VAL A 116 11.17 3.24 -21.77
C VAL A 116 10.09 3.55 -22.80
N LYS A 117 10.40 4.29 -23.86
CA LYS A 117 9.45 4.58 -24.96
C LYS A 117 8.98 3.30 -25.65
N GLU A 118 9.89 2.38 -25.92
CA GLU A 118 9.57 1.07 -26.51
C GLU A 118 8.68 0.24 -25.55
N GLN A 119 9.02 0.22 -24.25
CA GLN A 119 8.23 -0.43 -23.22
C GLN A 119 6.79 0.11 -23.18
N VAL A 120 6.62 1.43 -23.08
CA VAL A 120 5.32 2.09 -23.03
C VAL A 120 4.45 1.63 -24.20
N LYS A 121 4.98 1.69 -25.43
CA LYS A 121 4.30 1.20 -26.64
C LYS A 121 3.93 -0.28 -26.52
N SER A 122 4.86 -1.12 -26.10
CA SER A 122 4.65 -2.56 -26.06
C SER A 122 3.68 -2.98 -24.96
N LEU A 123 3.65 -2.31 -23.81
CA LEU A 123 2.69 -2.54 -22.72
C LEU A 123 1.31 -2.05 -23.07
N SER A 124 1.16 -0.92 -23.78
CA SER A 124 -0.15 -0.41 -24.21
C SER A 124 -0.90 -1.40 -25.14
N LEU A 125 -0.16 -2.21 -25.91
CA LEU A 125 -0.73 -3.23 -26.77
C LEU A 125 -1.39 -4.40 -26.01
N LEU A 126 -1.18 -4.50 -24.69
CA LEU A 126 -1.91 -5.47 -23.84
C LEU A 126 -3.40 -5.10 -23.67
N GLY A 127 -3.80 -3.87 -23.98
CA GLY A 127 -5.20 -3.41 -23.98
C GLY A 127 -5.84 -3.35 -22.59
N ARG A 128 -5.05 -3.22 -21.51
CA ARG A 128 -5.53 -3.24 -20.12
C ARG A 128 -5.33 -1.91 -19.39
N GLY A 129 -4.95 -0.85 -20.10
CA GLY A 129 -4.45 0.39 -19.54
C GLY A 129 -2.95 0.32 -19.28
N LEU A 130 -2.39 1.39 -18.76
CA LEU A 130 -0.99 1.53 -18.36
C LEU A 130 -0.90 2.36 -17.09
N ALA A 131 0.03 2.05 -16.23
CA ALA A 131 0.38 2.88 -15.09
C ALA A 131 1.82 3.38 -15.19
N VAL A 132 2.07 4.56 -14.60
CA VAL A 132 3.41 5.11 -14.42
C VAL A 132 3.49 5.68 -13.02
N ARG A 133 4.38 5.15 -12.18
CA ARG A 133 4.64 5.70 -10.86
C ARG A 133 5.96 6.44 -10.85
N PHE A 134 5.88 7.71 -10.56
CA PHE A 134 7.03 8.56 -10.32
C PHE A 134 7.38 8.51 -8.82
N ASP A 135 8.38 7.73 -8.47
CA ASP A 135 8.97 7.77 -7.13
C ASP A 135 9.91 8.98 -6.98
N ARG A 136 10.45 9.18 -5.77
CA ARG A 136 11.34 10.32 -5.47
C ARG A 136 12.54 10.45 -6.42
N ARG A 137 13.00 9.36 -7.03
CA ARG A 137 14.15 9.37 -7.95
C ARG A 137 13.73 9.75 -9.36
N SER A 138 12.54 9.35 -9.76
CA SER A 138 12.01 9.60 -11.10
C SER A 138 11.23 10.91 -11.22
N LEU A 139 10.72 11.49 -10.13
CA LEU A 139 10.05 12.81 -10.13
C LEU A 139 10.90 13.91 -10.76
N VAL A 140 12.21 13.91 -10.59
CA VAL A 140 13.12 14.90 -11.20
C VAL A 140 13.14 14.86 -12.73
N TYR A 141 12.71 13.76 -13.34
CA TYR A 141 12.64 13.54 -14.78
C TYR A 141 11.20 13.56 -15.32
N ILE A 142 10.22 13.99 -14.53
CA ILE A 142 8.80 13.93 -14.86
C ILE A 142 8.49 14.54 -16.22
N ARG A 143 9.10 15.69 -16.58
CA ARG A 143 8.91 16.35 -17.87
C ARG A 143 9.28 15.44 -19.04
N SER A 144 10.45 14.82 -19.00
CA SER A 144 10.94 13.92 -20.08
C SER A 144 10.06 12.68 -20.24
N PHE A 145 9.54 12.13 -19.14
CA PHE A 145 8.65 10.97 -19.22
C PHE A 145 7.25 11.36 -19.71
N VAL A 146 6.72 12.51 -19.30
CA VAL A 146 5.44 13.02 -19.78
C VAL A 146 5.46 13.25 -21.29
N GLU A 147 6.58 13.74 -21.86
CA GLU A 147 6.78 13.85 -23.31
C GLU A 147 6.75 12.48 -24.02
N ILE A 148 7.32 11.44 -23.41
CA ILE A 148 7.24 10.07 -23.95
C ILE A 148 5.80 9.55 -23.92
N LEU A 149 5.09 9.77 -22.83
CA LEU A 149 3.71 9.29 -22.64
C LEU A 149 2.75 10.01 -23.61
N SER A 150 2.88 11.31 -23.79
CA SER A 150 2.03 12.09 -24.70
C SER A 150 2.20 11.73 -26.18
N ALA A 151 3.33 11.12 -26.53
CA ALA A 151 3.59 10.64 -27.89
C ALA A 151 2.94 9.28 -28.21
N VAL A 152 2.24 8.67 -27.27
CA VAL A 152 1.58 7.37 -27.41
C VAL A 152 0.11 7.52 -27.01
N ASN A 153 -0.80 6.97 -27.83
CA ASN A 153 -2.22 6.91 -27.43
C ASN A 153 -2.38 5.88 -26.30
N LEU A 154 -2.67 6.35 -25.09
CA LEU A 154 -2.74 5.55 -23.87
C LEU A 154 -4.15 5.67 -23.25
N PRO A 155 -5.12 4.90 -23.73
CA PRO A 155 -6.40 4.83 -23.05
C PRO A 155 -6.19 4.23 -21.65
N ASP A 156 -6.91 4.76 -20.66
CA ASP A 156 -6.87 4.29 -19.27
C ASP A 156 -5.44 4.36 -18.67
N LEU A 157 -4.79 5.53 -18.83
CA LEU A 157 -3.48 5.83 -18.23
C LEU A 157 -3.65 6.28 -16.77
N TYR A 158 -2.88 5.66 -15.88
CA TYR A 158 -2.73 6.05 -14.48
C TYR A 158 -1.36 6.66 -14.24
N VAL A 159 -1.31 7.88 -13.74
CA VAL A 159 -0.07 8.55 -13.32
C VAL A 159 -0.09 8.72 -11.81
N ILE A 160 0.89 8.16 -11.13
CA ILE A 160 1.02 8.18 -9.69
C ILE A 160 2.27 8.99 -9.31
N LEU A 161 2.09 10.13 -8.66
CA LEU A 161 3.17 10.96 -8.13
C LEU A 161 3.43 10.55 -6.68
N ASP A 162 4.49 9.75 -6.45
CA ASP A 162 4.79 9.15 -5.14
C ASP A 162 5.94 9.90 -4.45
N TYR A 163 5.60 10.72 -3.47
CA TYR A 163 6.54 11.51 -2.65
C TYR A 163 7.25 10.66 -1.58
N GLY A 164 6.89 9.37 -1.46
CA GLY A 164 7.55 8.38 -0.59
C GLY A 164 7.39 8.67 0.90
N GLN A 165 8.39 8.19 1.68
CA GLN A 165 8.40 8.36 3.14
C GLN A 165 8.76 9.80 3.53
N LYS A 166 7.90 10.41 4.34
CA LYS A 166 8.04 11.76 4.89
C LYS A 166 7.61 11.77 6.37
N ASP A 167 7.62 12.93 6.96
CA ASP A 167 6.97 13.30 8.23
C ASP A 167 6.09 14.53 7.97
N SER A 168 5.80 15.33 8.99
CA SER A 168 5.04 16.59 8.83
C SER A 168 5.61 17.54 7.77
N ARG A 169 6.89 17.39 7.37
CA ARG A 169 7.51 18.16 6.28
C ARG A 169 6.92 17.84 4.91
N LEU A 170 6.11 16.78 4.79
CA LEU A 170 5.33 16.50 3.56
C LEU A 170 4.52 17.72 3.12
N LEU A 171 3.99 18.50 4.06
CA LEU A 171 3.20 19.70 3.74
C LEU A 171 4.02 20.84 3.10
N ARG A 172 5.35 20.79 3.16
CA ARG A 172 6.22 21.75 2.46
C ARG A 172 6.36 21.41 0.97
N ASP A 173 6.00 20.21 0.57
CA ASP A 173 6.09 19.77 -0.83
C ASP A 173 4.81 20.13 -1.63
N VAL A 174 3.80 20.78 -1.03
CA VAL A 174 2.50 21.08 -1.67
C VAL A 174 2.67 21.89 -2.97
N ASP A 175 3.44 22.98 -2.95
CA ASP A 175 3.61 23.82 -4.15
C ASP A 175 4.33 23.07 -5.28
N ALA A 176 5.34 22.26 -4.95
CA ALA A 176 6.01 21.40 -5.92
C ALA A 176 5.03 20.37 -6.49
N ALA A 177 4.23 19.75 -5.63
CA ALA A 177 3.23 18.77 -6.04
C ALA A 177 2.14 19.36 -6.93
N VAL A 178 1.68 20.57 -6.65
CA VAL A 178 0.76 21.32 -7.52
C VAL A 178 1.38 21.55 -8.90
N SER A 179 2.66 21.97 -8.94
CA SER A 179 3.39 22.16 -10.20
C SER A 179 3.52 20.88 -11.01
N ASP A 180 3.87 19.77 -10.36
CA ASP A 180 4.00 18.45 -10.99
C ASP A 180 2.64 17.95 -11.51
N CYS A 181 1.57 18.10 -10.71
CA CYS A 181 0.21 17.75 -11.14
C CYS A 181 -0.22 18.55 -12.37
N ARG A 182 0.01 19.86 -12.39
CA ARG A 182 -0.32 20.71 -13.54
C ARG A 182 0.44 20.28 -14.79
N LEU A 183 1.74 20.00 -14.67
CA LEU A 183 2.55 19.52 -15.79
C LEU A 183 1.96 18.23 -16.41
N VAL A 184 1.54 17.29 -15.56
CA VAL A 184 0.90 16.05 -16.02
C VAL A 184 -0.43 16.32 -16.68
N MET A 185 -1.29 17.14 -16.06
CA MET A 185 -2.64 17.45 -16.56
C MET A 185 -2.61 18.20 -17.89
N ASP A 186 -1.67 19.13 -18.06
CA ASP A 186 -1.53 19.90 -19.29
C ASP A 186 -1.12 19.04 -20.49
N ALA A 187 -0.26 18.03 -20.23
CA ALA A 187 0.26 17.18 -21.29
C ALA A 187 -0.53 15.87 -21.50
N LEU A 188 -1.24 15.41 -20.47
CA LEU A 188 -1.98 14.13 -20.42
C LEU A 188 -3.37 14.36 -19.81
N PRO A 189 -4.25 15.15 -20.46
CA PRO A 189 -5.53 15.60 -19.88
C PRO A 189 -6.49 14.47 -19.54
N ASP A 190 -6.39 13.33 -20.20
CA ASP A 190 -7.24 12.16 -19.97
C ASP A 190 -6.65 11.14 -18.98
N ALA A 191 -5.49 11.44 -18.38
CA ALA A 191 -4.86 10.54 -17.42
C ALA A 191 -5.56 10.58 -16.05
N ASN A 192 -5.68 9.41 -15.44
CA ASN A 192 -6.09 9.26 -14.04
C ASN A 192 -4.90 9.62 -13.15
N LEU A 193 -4.93 10.79 -12.53
CA LEU A 193 -3.82 11.30 -11.72
C LEU A 193 -4.03 10.97 -10.24
N ALA A 194 -3.02 10.37 -9.61
CA ALA A 194 -2.98 10.10 -8.18
C ALA A 194 -1.76 10.74 -7.52
N ILE A 195 -1.89 11.15 -6.27
CA ILE A 195 -0.78 11.65 -5.45
C ILE A 195 -0.62 10.77 -4.22
N SER A 196 0.60 10.30 -3.98
CA SER A 196 0.94 9.34 -2.93
C SER A 196 2.07 9.84 -2.04
N ALA A 197 1.99 9.50 -0.78
CA ALA A 197 3.07 9.62 0.20
C ALA A 197 2.78 8.70 1.39
N THR A 198 3.73 8.56 2.32
CA THR A 198 3.45 7.99 3.64
C THR A 198 4.16 8.78 4.73
N THR A 199 3.42 9.07 5.79
CA THR A 199 3.95 9.64 7.04
C THR A 199 3.90 8.66 8.20
N PHE A 200 3.67 7.36 7.89
CA PHE A 200 3.66 6.31 8.89
C PHE A 200 5.00 6.29 9.66
N PRO A 201 4.98 6.40 11.01
CA PRO A 201 6.17 6.75 11.78
C PRO A 201 7.25 5.65 11.78
N GLY A 202 8.50 6.09 11.92
CA GLY A 202 9.66 5.21 12.09
C GLY A 202 9.80 4.66 13.50
N SER A 203 9.36 5.41 14.53
CA SER A 203 9.26 5.00 15.92
C SER A 203 7.83 5.11 16.42
N PHE A 204 7.53 4.48 17.57
CA PHE A 204 6.21 4.44 18.17
C PHE A 204 6.30 4.88 19.65
N ASP A 205 7.10 5.89 19.92
CA ASP A 205 7.31 6.42 21.27
C ASP A 205 6.15 7.33 21.71
N ALA A 206 5.48 7.96 20.74
CA ALA A 206 4.25 8.70 20.98
C ALA A 206 3.02 7.78 21.05
N GLU A 207 1.99 8.19 21.78
CA GLU A 207 0.69 7.49 21.84
C GLU A 207 -0.13 7.64 20.56
N SER A 208 0.17 8.67 19.77
CA SER A 208 -0.50 8.93 18.49
C SER A 208 0.38 9.76 17.56
N GLU A 209 0.14 9.58 16.25
CA GLU A 209 0.80 10.35 15.18
C GLU A 209 -0.22 10.77 14.14
N HIS A 210 -0.03 11.95 13.55
CA HIS A 210 -0.91 12.45 12.50
C HIS A 210 -0.68 11.77 11.16
N ILE A 211 -1.78 11.53 10.44
CA ILE A 211 -1.80 11.11 9.03
C ILE A 211 -1.84 12.39 8.19
N TYR A 212 -0.68 12.82 7.67
CA TYR A 212 -0.59 14.06 6.90
C TYR A 212 -0.98 13.89 5.42
N GLU A 213 -1.10 12.67 4.92
CA GLU A 213 -1.35 12.34 3.52
C GLU A 213 -2.68 12.92 3.04
N ARG A 214 -3.75 12.84 3.85
CA ARG A 214 -5.06 13.44 3.51
C ARG A 214 -5.00 14.96 3.43
N LEU A 215 -4.30 15.59 4.36
CA LEU A 215 -4.13 17.04 4.34
C LEU A 215 -3.27 17.49 3.15
N PHE A 216 -2.20 16.74 2.85
CA PHE A 216 -1.37 16.96 1.68
C PHE A 216 -2.19 16.87 0.38
N HIS A 217 -2.94 15.78 0.21
CA HIS A 217 -3.84 15.59 -0.94
C HIS A 217 -4.86 16.74 -1.06
N ALA A 218 -5.52 17.11 0.03
CA ALA A 218 -6.51 18.19 0.02
C ALA A 218 -5.90 19.54 -0.39
N ASN A 219 -4.70 19.87 0.12
CA ASN A 219 -4.01 21.11 -0.22
C ASN A 219 -3.57 21.13 -1.70
N VAL A 220 -3.07 19.99 -2.22
CA VAL A 220 -2.71 19.89 -3.64
C VAL A 220 -3.96 19.99 -4.53
N ALA A 221 -5.05 19.32 -4.16
CA ALA A 221 -6.31 19.38 -4.91
C ALA A 221 -6.88 20.80 -5.01
N GLN A 222 -6.70 21.64 -3.98
CA GLN A 222 -7.08 23.06 -4.04
C GLN A 222 -6.22 23.88 -5.01
N GLY A 223 -4.99 23.45 -5.26
CA GLY A 223 -4.05 24.14 -6.15
C GLY A 223 -4.18 23.77 -7.64
N ILE A 224 -4.98 22.77 -7.99
CA ILE A 224 -5.15 22.29 -9.38
C ILE A 224 -6.58 22.54 -9.89
N PRO A 225 -6.78 22.67 -11.22
CA PRO A 225 -8.09 23.01 -11.81
C PRO A 225 -9.09 21.85 -11.83
N SER A 226 -8.75 20.67 -11.36
CA SER A 226 -9.57 19.46 -11.44
C SER A 226 -9.93 18.90 -10.07
N ASN A 227 -11.16 18.41 -9.92
CA ASN A 227 -11.64 17.71 -8.72
C ASN A 227 -11.39 16.19 -8.76
N THR A 228 -10.61 15.70 -9.72
CA THR A 228 -10.44 14.26 -9.98
C THR A 228 -9.09 13.72 -9.52
N LEU A 229 -8.36 14.41 -8.64
CA LEU A 229 -7.14 13.88 -8.06
C LEU A 229 -7.43 12.69 -7.16
N ILE A 230 -6.91 11.50 -7.52
CA ILE A 230 -7.10 10.28 -6.74
C ILE A 230 -6.21 10.33 -5.49
N TYR A 231 -6.79 10.03 -4.34
CA TYR A 231 -6.04 9.86 -3.11
C TYR A 231 -5.22 8.57 -3.12
N SER A 232 -3.96 8.67 -2.72
CA SER A 232 -3.06 7.51 -2.58
C SER A 232 -2.20 7.65 -1.31
N ASP A 233 -1.86 6.52 -0.71
CA ASP A 233 -0.90 6.41 0.37
C ASP A 233 -0.24 5.01 0.36
N HIS A 234 0.58 4.68 1.35
CA HIS A 234 1.24 3.37 1.44
C HIS A 234 0.55 2.41 2.42
N GLY A 235 -0.79 2.47 2.53
CA GLY A 235 -1.57 1.50 3.31
C GLY A 235 -1.19 1.42 4.80
N SER A 236 -0.78 2.53 5.41
CA SER A 236 -0.29 2.55 6.81
C SER A 236 1.00 1.74 7.01
N THR A 237 1.90 1.77 6.01
CA THR A 237 3.23 1.14 6.08
C THR A 237 4.34 2.11 5.72
N ARG A 238 5.59 1.73 6.00
CA ARG A 238 6.79 2.46 5.55
C ARG A 238 7.22 2.00 4.17
N VAL A 239 7.87 2.91 3.44
CA VAL A 239 8.45 2.59 2.12
C VAL A 239 9.64 1.65 2.24
N SER A 240 10.47 1.80 3.29
CA SER A 240 11.68 1.00 3.45
C SER A 240 11.42 -0.31 4.18
N ASP A 241 12.20 -1.32 3.82
CA ASP A 241 12.27 -2.62 4.51
C ASP A 241 13.27 -2.60 5.66
N ASP A 242 13.46 -1.45 6.33
CA ASP A 242 14.37 -1.37 7.46
C ASP A 242 14.08 -2.52 8.44
N LYS A 243 14.94 -3.51 8.40
CA LYS A 243 14.96 -4.62 9.34
C LYS A 243 15.44 -4.05 10.67
N GLY A 244 14.52 -3.45 11.44
CA GLY A 244 14.82 -3.03 12.78
C GLY A 244 15.35 -4.24 13.55
N GLY A 245 16.50 -4.09 14.18
CA GLY A 245 17.07 -5.14 15.04
C GLY A 245 16.18 -5.35 16.28
N GLY A 246 16.04 -6.61 16.71
CA GLY A 246 15.33 -6.99 17.93
C GLY A 246 13.92 -7.53 17.74
N THR A 247 13.36 -8.05 18.84
CA THR A 247 12.00 -8.60 18.87
C THR A 247 11.00 -7.45 19.00
N PRO A 248 10.05 -7.27 18.05
CA PRO A 248 9.05 -6.23 18.15
C PRO A 248 8.19 -6.39 19.42
N ARG A 249 7.96 -5.30 20.14
CA ARG A 249 7.08 -5.29 21.31
C ARG A 249 5.62 -5.50 20.88
N PRO A 250 4.79 -6.18 21.68
CA PRO A 250 3.36 -6.25 21.43
C PRO A 250 2.75 -4.85 21.29
N ARG A 251 1.95 -4.65 20.22
CA ARG A 251 1.32 -3.37 19.93
C ARG A 251 0.03 -3.58 19.16
N ILE A 252 -0.99 -2.81 19.48
CA ILE A 252 -2.23 -2.66 18.72
C ILE A 252 -2.31 -1.23 18.21
N ASP A 253 -2.55 -1.05 16.93
CA ASP A 253 -2.66 0.25 16.29
C ASP A 253 -4.08 0.46 15.79
N LEU A 254 -4.66 1.63 16.09
CA LEU A 254 -5.97 2.06 15.60
C LEU A 254 -5.81 3.23 14.62
N PRO A 255 -5.82 2.97 13.31
CA PRO A 255 -5.95 4.01 12.32
C PRO A 255 -7.33 4.67 12.41
N ARG A 256 -7.34 6.00 12.49
CA ARG A 256 -8.52 6.84 12.29
C ARG A 256 -8.32 7.60 10.98
N ASP A 257 -9.20 8.51 10.65
CA ASP A 257 -9.16 9.22 9.36
C ASP A 257 -7.88 10.03 9.18
N ASN A 258 -7.41 10.68 10.25
CA ASN A 258 -6.25 11.58 10.21
C ASN A 258 -5.22 11.33 11.33
N VAL A 259 -5.33 10.23 12.07
CA VAL A 259 -4.47 9.92 13.22
C VAL A 259 -4.31 8.43 13.39
N TRP A 260 -3.08 7.98 13.67
CA TRP A 260 -2.83 6.65 14.22
C TRP A 260 -2.76 6.74 15.74
N HIS A 261 -3.42 5.82 16.46
CA HIS A 261 -3.28 5.64 17.91
C HIS A 261 -2.54 4.33 18.16
N PHE A 262 -1.54 4.37 19.04
CA PHE A 262 -0.66 3.23 19.31
C PHE A 262 -0.82 2.78 20.77
N PHE A 263 -1.22 1.54 20.97
CA PHE A 263 -1.26 0.88 22.28
C PHE A 263 -0.12 -0.10 22.33
N ARG A 264 0.97 0.27 23.02
CA ARG A 264 2.24 -0.44 23.00
C ARG A 264 2.59 -0.98 24.38
N SER A 265 3.05 -2.23 24.43
CA SER A 265 3.61 -2.87 25.62
C SER A 265 5.06 -2.46 25.83
N ASP A 266 5.48 -2.51 27.10
CA ASP A 266 6.90 -2.38 27.48
C ASP A 266 7.63 -3.73 27.54
N LEU A 267 6.95 -4.83 27.22
CA LEU A 267 7.55 -6.16 27.24
C LEU A 267 8.76 -6.23 26.29
N ILE A 268 9.90 -6.57 26.85
CA ILE A 268 11.13 -6.87 26.12
C ILE A 268 11.52 -8.31 26.45
N ARG A 269 11.82 -9.10 25.44
CA ARG A 269 12.37 -10.44 25.66
C ARG A 269 13.77 -10.31 26.26
N LYS A 270 13.97 -10.89 27.46
CA LYS A 270 15.28 -10.98 28.10
C LYS A 270 16.00 -12.24 27.62
N ASP A 271 17.34 -12.23 27.69
CA ASP A 271 18.17 -13.33 27.23
C ASP A 271 17.98 -14.61 28.06
N ASP A 272 17.63 -14.49 29.34
CA ASP A 272 17.36 -15.56 30.28
C ASP A 272 15.94 -16.13 30.22
N MET A 273 15.05 -15.48 29.45
CA MET A 273 13.65 -15.88 29.32
C MET A 273 13.50 -17.05 28.34
N SER A 274 12.84 -18.13 28.77
CA SER A 274 12.50 -19.22 27.89
C SER A 274 11.57 -18.78 26.77
N LYS A 275 11.53 -19.55 25.68
CA LYS A 275 10.65 -19.26 24.55
C LYS A 275 9.16 -19.31 24.93
N ASP A 276 8.80 -20.32 25.73
CA ASP A 276 7.40 -20.56 26.11
C ASP A 276 6.91 -19.50 27.12
N GLU A 277 7.76 -19.10 28.06
CA GLU A 277 7.48 -17.99 28.97
C GLU A 277 7.28 -16.69 28.19
N TYR A 278 8.17 -16.39 27.25
CA TYR A 278 8.00 -15.19 26.40
C TYR A 278 6.71 -15.24 25.59
N ILE A 279 6.34 -16.38 25.03
CA ILE A 279 5.09 -16.54 24.26
C ILE A 279 3.89 -16.26 25.16
N THR A 280 3.85 -16.80 26.38
CA THR A 280 2.75 -16.60 27.32
C THR A 280 2.62 -15.12 27.68
N LEU A 281 3.71 -14.47 28.11
CA LEU A 281 3.70 -13.04 28.46
C LEU A 281 3.33 -12.16 27.26
N ARG A 282 3.82 -12.49 26.09
CA ARG A 282 3.50 -11.76 24.85
C ARG A 282 1.99 -11.82 24.54
N ASP A 283 1.37 -12.96 24.69
CA ASP A 283 -0.06 -13.15 24.39
C ASP A 283 -0.93 -12.42 25.45
N GLU A 284 -0.51 -12.42 26.72
CA GLU A 284 -1.12 -11.60 27.78
C GLU A 284 -1.01 -10.10 27.47
N GLU A 285 0.14 -9.65 26.98
CA GLU A 285 0.36 -8.26 26.61
C GLU A 285 -0.45 -7.84 25.39
N TYR A 286 -0.62 -8.71 24.37
CA TYR A 286 -1.53 -8.44 23.26
C TYR A 286 -2.97 -8.28 23.74
N LYS A 287 -3.43 -9.14 24.67
CA LYS A 287 -4.74 -9.03 25.30
C LYS A 287 -4.92 -7.69 26.03
N ARG A 288 -3.90 -7.29 26.83
CA ARG A 288 -3.91 -6.01 27.55
C ARG A 288 -3.94 -4.81 26.59
N MET A 289 -3.15 -4.83 25.50
CA MET A 289 -3.16 -3.77 24.49
C MET A 289 -4.50 -3.70 23.75
N ALA A 290 -5.09 -4.84 23.43
CA ALA A 290 -6.42 -4.91 22.84
C ALA A 290 -7.52 -4.34 23.77
N ASP A 291 -7.42 -4.61 25.06
CA ASP A 291 -8.34 -4.05 26.07
C ASP A 291 -8.23 -2.52 26.13
N LEU A 292 -7.00 -1.98 26.19
CA LEU A 292 -6.76 -0.55 26.16
C LEU A 292 -7.30 0.09 24.85
N ALA A 293 -7.15 -0.58 23.72
CA ALA A 293 -7.63 -0.09 22.43
C ALA A 293 -9.16 -0.03 22.39
N VAL A 294 -9.85 -1.12 22.78
CA VAL A 294 -11.31 -1.24 22.71
C VAL A 294 -12.01 -0.34 23.72
N THR A 295 -11.43 -0.13 24.91
CA THR A 295 -11.98 0.75 25.95
C THR A 295 -11.63 2.23 25.74
N SER A 296 -10.72 2.54 24.81
CA SER A 296 -10.35 3.92 24.54
C SER A 296 -11.46 4.71 23.85
N ARG A 297 -11.46 6.05 24.05
CA ARG A 297 -12.33 6.98 23.31
C ARG A 297 -12.11 6.95 21.79
N ASN A 298 -11.00 6.36 21.36
CA ASN A 298 -10.61 6.27 19.95
C ASN A 298 -11.16 5.01 19.27
N TRP A 299 -11.79 4.11 20.01
CA TRP A 299 -12.49 2.96 19.45
C TRP A 299 -13.72 3.38 18.66
N ASP A 300 -13.95 2.73 17.53
CA ASP A 300 -15.14 2.94 16.70
C ASP A 300 -16.00 1.68 16.71
N PRO A 301 -17.07 1.65 17.50
CA PRO A 301 -17.91 0.46 17.61
C PRO A 301 -18.74 0.18 16.33
N SER A 302 -18.90 1.19 15.47
CA SER A 302 -19.64 1.04 14.21
C SER A 302 -18.82 0.37 13.10
N LEU A 303 -17.49 0.38 13.21
CA LEU A 303 -16.60 -0.25 12.24
C LEU A 303 -16.41 -1.74 12.58
N ASN A 304 -17.35 -2.57 12.12
CA ASN A 304 -17.32 -4.02 12.36
C ASN A 304 -16.72 -4.76 11.16
N ILE A 305 -15.40 -4.77 11.07
CA ILE A 305 -14.63 -5.40 9.99
C ILE A 305 -13.60 -6.37 10.57
N TRP A 306 -13.00 -7.21 9.73
CA TRP A 306 -12.04 -8.23 10.16
C TRP A 306 -10.98 -7.70 11.15
N GLY A 307 -10.32 -6.57 10.86
CA GLY A 307 -9.29 -6.01 11.73
C GLY A 307 -9.80 -5.63 13.12
N THR A 308 -10.99 -5.01 13.21
CA THR A 308 -11.60 -4.64 14.50
C THR A 308 -12.15 -5.86 15.25
N GLN A 309 -12.68 -6.85 14.54
CA GLN A 309 -13.12 -8.12 15.14
C GLN A 309 -11.93 -8.87 15.76
N PHE A 310 -10.77 -8.93 15.07
CA PHE A 310 -9.57 -9.56 15.62
C PHE A 310 -9.06 -8.85 16.89
N ILE A 311 -9.14 -7.54 16.97
CA ILE A 311 -8.81 -6.81 18.20
C ILE A 311 -9.79 -7.19 19.31
N LYS A 312 -11.11 -7.27 19.04
CA LYS A 312 -12.13 -7.68 20.03
C LYS A 312 -11.92 -9.10 20.55
N ILE A 313 -11.69 -10.08 19.67
CA ILE A 313 -11.47 -11.47 20.14
C ILE A 313 -10.15 -11.61 20.90
N THR A 314 -9.15 -10.77 20.61
CA THR A 314 -7.91 -10.67 21.42
C THR A 314 -8.19 -10.15 22.82
N GLN A 315 -9.00 -9.09 22.95
CA GLN A 315 -9.48 -8.56 24.24
C GLN A 315 -10.15 -9.65 25.07
N LEU A 316 -10.96 -10.50 24.45
CA LEU A 316 -11.65 -11.60 25.11
C LEU A 316 -10.72 -12.77 25.46
N GLY A 317 -9.44 -12.73 25.10
CA GLY A 317 -8.46 -13.78 25.39
C GLY A 317 -8.59 -15.01 24.52
N SER A 318 -9.14 -14.88 23.30
CA SER A 318 -9.21 -15.98 22.34
C SER A 318 -7.83 -16.39 21.85
N GLN A 319 -7.56 -17.69 21.79
CA GLN A 319 -6.34 -18.24 21.19
C GLN A 319 -6.17 -17.90 19.70
N PHE A 320 -7.27 -17.55 19.01
CA PHE A 320 -7.29 -17.16 17.60
C PHE A 320 -7.00 -15.67 17.39
N GLY A 321 -6.93 -14.88 18.47
CA GLY A 321 -6.66 -13.46 18.43
C GLY A 321 -5.26 -13.07 17.92
N ILE A 322 -4.92 -11.81 18.10
CA ILE A 322 -3.60 -11.26 17.74
C ILE A 322 -2.56 -11.78 18.73
N ASN A 323 -1.60 -12.52 18.23
CA ASN A 323 -0.51 -13.11 19.01
C ASN A 323 0.87 -12.92 18.35
N SER A 324 0.94 -12.06 17.34
CA SER A 324 2.19 -11.78 16.62
C SER A 324 2.20 -10.40 16.00
N PRO A 325 3.38 -9.79 15.78
CA PRO A 325 3.51 -8.52 15.08
C PRO A 325 2.90 -8.53 13.67
N ALA A 326 2.98 -9.66 12.97
CA ALA A 326 2.42 -9.81 11.63
C ALA A 326 0.89 -9.69 11.62
N LYS A 327 0.20 -10.36 12.57
CA LYS A 327 -1.26 -10.25 12.72
C LYS A 327 -1.67 -8.83 13.14
N ALA A 328 -0.97 -8.22 14.10
CA ALA A 328 -1.25 -6.84 14.51
C ALA A 328 -1.10 -5.86 13.35
N THR A 329 -0.05 -6.02 12.54
CA THR A 329 0.17 -5.23 11.33
C THR A 329 -0.96 -5.44 10.31
N ALA A 330 -1.38 -6.68 10.08
CA ALA A 330 -2.48 -6.97 9.16
C ALA A 330 -3.80 -6.31 9.61
N CYS A 331 -4.14 -6.37 10.90
CA CYS A 331 -5.33 -5.69 11.45
C CYS A 331 -5.27 -4.17 11.23
N ARG A 332 -4.13 -3.54 11.52
CA ARG A 332 -3.93 -2.10 11.26
C ARG A 332 -4.16 -1.75 9.79
N ILE A 333 -3.52 -2.48 8.88
CA ILE A 333 -3.63 -2.23 7.44
C ILE A 333 -5.07 -2.43 6.98
N ASN A 334 -5.76 -3.50 7.40
CA ASN A 334 -7.16 -3.76 7.07
C ASN A 334 -8.07 -2.60 7.49
N ILE A 335 -7.93 -2.10 8.73
CA ILE A 335 -8.68 -0.96 9.24
C ILE A 335 -8.37 0.30 8.41
N HIS A 336 -7.10 0.56 8.12
CA HIS A 336 -6.69 1.72 7.35
C HIS A 336 -7.24 1.69 5.92
N LEU A 337 -7.03 0.60 5.19
CA LEU A 337 -7.52 0.44 3.82
C LEU A 337 -9.03 0.65 3.74
N THR A 338 -9.79 0.04 4.65
CA THR A 338 -11.24 0.18 4.68
C THR A 338 -11.65 1.62 4.92
N ARG A 339 -11.06 2.31 5.91
CA ARG A 339 -11.36 3.72 6.19
C ARG A 339 -11.02 4.64 5.04
N GLN A 340 -9.86 4.43 4.40
CA GLN A 340 -9.44 5.29 3.31
C GLN A 340 -10.29 5.08 2.03
N ALA A 341 -10.66 3.84 1.73
CA ALA A 341 -11.54 3.54 0.59
C ALA A 341 -12.94 4.12 0.76
N LEU A 342 -13.44 4.17 2.00
CA LEU A 342 -14.77 4.65 2.34
C LEU A 342 -14.78 6.09 2.88
N TYR A 343 -13.66 6.80 2.78
CA TYR A 343 -13.54 8.16 3.28
C TYR A 343 -14.61 9.10 2.68
N GLY A 344 -15.30 9.84 3.55
CA GLY A 344 -16.39 10.73 3.14
C GLY A 344 -17.70 10.01 2.79
N SER A 345 -17.79 8.69 2.95
CA SER A 345 -19.01 7.94 2.74
C SER A 345 -19.90 7.92 3.99
N THR A 346 -21.21 7.85 3.78
CA THR A 346 -22.22 7.76 4.86
C THR A 346 -22.59 6.30 5.21
N LEU A 347 -21.63 5.38 5.04
CA LEU A 347 -21.85 3.96 5.30
C LEU A 347 -22.15 3.70 6.77
N THR A 348 -23.08 2.79 7.04
CA THR A 348 -23.49 2.35 8.36
C THR A 348 -22.88 0.98 8.68
N SER A 349 -22.97 0.55 9.94
CA SER A 349 -22.48 -0.78 10.35
C SER A 349 -23.13 -1.93 9.57
N ARG A 350 -24.33 -1.75 9.03
CA ARG A 350 -25.03 -2.74 8.20
C ARG A 350 -24.38 -2.98 6.84
N ASP A 351 -23.64 -2.00 6.32
CA ASP A 351 -22.92 -2.12 5.05
C ASP A 351 -21.71 -3.05 5.14
N PHE A 352 -21.35 -3.48 6.36
CA PHE A 352 -20.26 -4.42 6.64
C PHE A 352 -20.75 -5.80 7.11
N GLU A 353 -22.06 -5.98 7.25
CA GLU A 353 -22.67 -7.29 7.54
C GLU A 353 -22.69 -8.07 6.21
N GLU A 354 -21.66 -8.88 5.98
CA GLU A 354 -21.73 -9.91 4.95
C GLU A 354 -22.70 -10.99 5.45
N ASP A 355 -23.69 -11.33 4.61
CA ASP A 355 -24.53 -12.49 4.86
C ASP A 355 -23.62 -13.71 4.90
N TRP A 356 -23.49 -14.32 6.10
CA TRP A 356 -22.82 -15.59 6.25
C TRP A 356 -23.56 -16.62 5.39
N VAL A 357 -22.99 -17.00 4.27
CA VAL A 357 -23.49 -18.11 3.47
C VAL A 357 -22.87 -19.36 4.09
N ASP A 358 -23.70 -20.21 4.73
CA ASP A 358 -23.33 -21.49 5.29
C ASP A 358 -22.78 -22.46 4.22
#